data_c729fe0b9aed845716e5fba7401f8499
#
_entry.id   c729fe0b9aed845716e5fba7401f8499
#
_cell.length_a   1.000
_cell.length_b   1.000
_cell.length_c   1.000
_cell.angle_alpha   90.00
_cell.angle_beta   90.00
_cell.angle_gamma   90.00
#
_symmetry.space_group_name_H-M   'P 1'
#
loop_
_entity.id
_entity.type
_entity.pdbx_description
1 polymer ?
#
loop_
_entity_poly.entity_id
_entity_poly.type
_entity_poly.pdbx_seq_one_letter_code
_entity_poly.pdbx_strand_id
1 'polypeptide(L)'
;MKIAYVCADPGIPVFGQKGCSIHVQEVIRALQGQGCQVDLFATRFGGDVPADLDDVVVHQLPPIPKQEKAMREQAALAINSDLRGDLERFGSFDCIYERYSLWSYSAMEFAQAMKIPGLLEVNSPLITEHAKHRGLIDHEGAEQVAKRVFQAATAIITVSEEVKTYLINYVDESKVHVIPNGVNPARFSNIYCVTPSENFTVGFVGSLKPWHGLPILTEAFAQLHQRVPNAQLLIVGDGPERENLEAELAAKKLDAHTQFTGAVNPDAVPQFLAKMDVAVAPYSAQSDFYFSPLKVYEYMAAGLPVVVSCIGQLADLIDSGVNGILCPPGDAIALADALENLWRSPNLRHSLGQAARKTVIAHHTWEAIAQRILHIAGLYAEVRR
;
A
#
# COMPACT_ATOMS: atom_id res chain seq x y z
N MET A 1 2.32 -10.21 23.91
CA MET A 1 1.52 -8.97 23.89
C MET A 1 0.21 -9.27 23.15
N LYS A 2 -0.94 -8.89 23.73
CA LYS A 2 -2.26 -9.01 23.08
C LYS A 2 -2.66 -7.68 22.46
N ILE A 3 -2.90 -7.66 21.14
CA ILE A 3 -3.20 -6.45 20.37
C ILE A 3 -4.62 -6.54 19.82
N ALA A 4 -5.44 -5.50 20.03
CA ALA A 4 -6.65 -5.30 19.24
C ALA A 4 -6.29 -4.56 17.96
N TYR A 5 -6.38 -5.24 16.83
CA TYR A 5 -6.23 -4.64 15.50
C TYR A 5 -7.60 -4.20 14.98
N VAL A 6 -7.78 -2.90 14.75
CA VAL A 6 -9.07 -2.33 14.32
C VAL A 6 -9.00 -1.86 12.88
N CYS A 7 -9.92 -2.34 12.04
CA CYS A 7 -10.12 -1.93 10.65
C CYS A 7 -11.61 -1.62 10.40
N ALA A 8 -12.04 -0.45 10.82
CA ALA A 8 -13.44 -0.03 10.76
C ALA A 8 -13.87 0.51 9.37
N ASP A 9 -12.96 0.64 8.40
CA ASP A 9 -13.27 1.14 7.06
C ASP A 9 -14.04 0.08 6.24
N PRO A 10 -15.31 0.35 5.84
CA PRO A 10 -16.12 -0.58 5.05
C PRO A 10 -15.60 -0.75 3.62
N GLY A 11 -14.71 0.13 3.16
CA GLY A 11 -14.03 0.05 1.87
C GLY A 11 -12.92 -0.99 1.82
N ILE A 12 -12.47 -1.48 2.99
CA ILE A 12 -11.36 -2.43 3.13
C ILE A 12 -11.90 -3.82 3.45
N PRO A 13 -12.03 -4.73 2.48
CA PRO A 13 -12.26 -6.13 2.76
C PRO A 13 -10.95 -6.74 3.28
N VAL A 14 -10.83 -6.98 4.59
CA VAL A 14 -9.56 -7.36 5.24
C VAL A 14 -8.91 -8.56 4.57
N PHE A 15 -9.67 -9.62 4.30
CA PHE A 15 -9.18 -10.83 3.61
C PHE A 15 -9.37 -10.78 2.08
N GLY A 16 -9.44 -9.57 1.52
CA GLY A 16 -9.51 -9.35 0.08
C GLY A 16 -8.11 -9.29 -0.56
N GLN A 17 -8.11 -8.99 -1.87
CA GLN A 17 -6.90 -9.00 -2.71
C GLN A 17 -6.41 -7.59 -3.10
N LYS A 18 -7.05 -6.53 -2.58
CA LYS A 18 -6.61 -5.16 -2.87
C LYS A 18 -5.37 -4.80 -2.06
N GLY A 19 -4.58 -3.84 -2.52
CA GLY A 19 -3.37 -3.40 -1.82
C GLY A 19 -3.62 -3.01 -0.35
N CYS A 20 -4.73 -2.33 -0.05
CA CYS A 20 -5.11 -2.01 1.33
C CYS A 20 -5.44 -3.26 2.18
N SER A 21 -6.00 -4.30 1.57
CA SER A 21 -6.28 -5.58 2.23
C SER A 21 -4.99 -6.35 2.50
N ILE A 22 -4.10 -6.43 1.50
CA ILE A 22 -2.78 -7.05 1.65
C ILE A 22 -1.97 -6.37 2.75
N HIS A 23 -2.00 -5.03 2.79
CA HIS A 23 -1.33 -4.27 3.85
C HIS A 23 -1.80 -4.71 5.25
N VAL A 24 -3.13 -4.75 5.50
CA VAL A 24 -3.68 -5.19 6.79
C VAL A 24 -3.23 -6.61 7.14
N GLN A 25 -3.32 -7.54 6.18
CA GLN A 25 -2.91 -8.92 6.38
C GLN A 25 -1.42 -9.03 6.70
N GLU A 26 -0.57 -8.32 5.98
CA GLU A 26 0.89 -8.37 6.20
C GLU A 26 1.30 -7.75 7.55
N VAL A 27 0.64 -6.67 7.99
CA VAL A 27 0.90 -6.10 9.32
C VAL A 27 0.49 -7.10 10.41
N ILE A 28 -0.66 -7.77 10.27
CA ILE A 28 -1.11 -8.78 11.24
C ILE A 28 -0.12 -9.96 11.28
N ARG A 29 0.29 -10.50 10.10
CA ARG A 29 1.30 -11.56 10.00
C ARG A 29 2.60 -11.17 10.71
N ALA A 30 3.05 -9.96 10.44
CA ALA A 30 4.30 -9.47 11.01
C ALA A 30 4.23 -9.31 12.54
N LEU A 31 3.11 -8.84 13.07
CA LEU A 31 2.88 -8.76 14.52
C LEU A 31 2.83 -10.16 15.15
N GLN A 32 2.12 -11.12 14.53
CA GLN A 32 2.12 -12.52 14.98
C GLN A 32 3.52 -13.14 14.91
N GLY A 33 4.29 -12.86 13.85
CA GLY A 33 5.70 -13.28 13.73
C GLY A 33 6.61 -12.75 14.84
N GLN A 34 6.24 -11.64 15.49
CA GLN A 34 6.91 -11.10 16.69
C GLN A 34 6.32 -11.67 18.00
N GLY A 35 5.50 -12.70 17.93
CA GLY A 35 4.90 -13.36 19.10
C GLY A 35 3.71 -12.61 19.71
N CYS A 36 3.08 -11.70 18.97
CA CYS A 36 1.86 -11.03 19.42
C CYS A 36 0.63 -11.91 19.14
N GLN A 37 -0.31 -11.92 20.05
CA GLN A 37 -1.67 -12.40 19.82
C GLN A 37 -2.49 -11.23 19.26
N VAL A 38 -3.21 -11.45 18.16
CA VAL A 38 -3.99 -10.40 17.48
C VAL A 38 -5.46 -10.77 17.46
N ASP A 39 -6.28 -9.88 18.02
CA ASP A 39 -7.75 -9.89 17.87
C ASP A 39 -8.11 -8.83 16.83
N LEU A 40 -8.77 -9.22 15.73
CA LEU A 40 -9.14 -8.36 14.61
C LEU A 40 -10.59 -7.91 14.71
N PHE A 41 -10.82 -6.60 14.80
CA PHE A 41 -12.14 -5.96 14.77
C PHE A 41 -12.34 -5.30 13.40
N ALA A 42 -13.29 -5.78 12.60
CA ALA A 42 -13.50 -5.21 11.27
C ALA A 42 -14.97 -5.18 10.84
N THR A 43 -15.34 -4.18 10.03
CA THR A 43 -16.67 -4.05 9.44
C THR A 43 -16.86 -4.95 8.22
N ARG A 44 -15.75 -5.37 7.56
CA ARG A 44 -15.80 -6.15 6.34
C ARG A 44 -14.59 -7.09 6.21
N PHE A 45 -14.85 -8.39 6.11
CA PHE A 45 -13.80 -9.38 5.89
C PHE A 45 -13.52 -9.63 4.40
N GLY A 46 -14.54 -9.82 3.56
CA GLY A 46 -14.41 -9.85 2.10
C GLY A 46 -13.88 -11.15 1.50
N GLY A 47 -13.63 -12.17 2.30
CA GLY A 47 -13.14 -13.50 1.89
C GLY A 47 -12.98 -14.40 3.12
N ASP A 48 -12.53 -15.64 2.89
CA ASP A 48 -12.14 -16.55 3.95
C ASP A 48 -10.84 -16.09 4.61
N VAL A 49 -10.68 -16.44 5.88
CA VAL A 49 -9.43 -16.20 6.60
C VAL A 49 -8.31 -16.99 5.93
N PRO A 50 -7.19 -16.37 5.54
CA PRO A 50 -6.03 -17.09 5.01
C PRO A 50 -5.53 -18.13 6.01
N ALA A 51 -5.10 -19.31 5.53
CA ALA A 51 -4.68 -20.43 6.40
C ALA A 51 -3.51 -20.08 7.35
N ASP A 52 -2.70 -19.12 6.98
CA ASP A 52 -1.59 -18.60 7.79
C ASP A 52 -2.00 -17.48 8.77
N LEU A 53 -3.28 -17.14 8.82
CA LEU A 53 -3.92 -16.21 9.76
C LEU A 53 -5.06 -16.88 10.57
N ASP A 54 -5.16 -18.21 10.57
CA ASP A 54 -6.24 -18.96 11.23
C ASP A 54 -6.24 -18.81 12.77
N ASP A 55 -5.11 -18.45 13.37
CA ASP A 55 -4.98 -18.11 14.79
C ASP A 55 -5.52 -16.71 15.15
N VAL A 56 -5.92 -15.87 14.17
CA VAL A 56 -6.46 -14.53 14.43
C VAL A 56 -7.89 -14.65 14.93
N VAL A 57 -8.14 -14.15 16.14
CA VAL A 57 -9.51 -14.05 16.66
C VAL A 57 -10.24 -12.90 15.97
N VAL A 58 -11.34 -13.23 15.29
CA VAL A 58 -12.06 -12.29 14.43
C VAL A 58 -13.35 -11.82 15.08
N HIS A 59 -13.54 -10.50 15.21
CA HIS A 59 -14.73 -9.85 15.73
C HIS A 59 -15.40 -9.03 14.63
N GLN A 60 -16.62 -9.42 14.24
CA GLN A 60 -17.39 -8.73 13.21
C GLN A 60 -18.08 -7.50 13.78
N LEU A 61 -17.70 -6.32 13.32
CA LEU A 61 -18.43 -5.08 13.57
C LEU A 61 -19.67 -4.98 12.64
N PRO A 62 -20.69 -4.21 13.03
CA PRO A 62 -21.89 -4.04 12.20
C PRO A 62 -21.54 -3.60 10.77
N PRO A 63 -22.11 -4.23 9.75
CA PRO A 63 -21.86 -3.85 8.37
C PRO A 63 -22.56 -2.54 8.03
N ILE A 64 -21.94 -1.69 7.22
CA ILE A 64 -22.54 -0.46 6.73
C ILE A 64 -23.47 -0.78 5.56
N PRO A 65 -24.77 -0.48 5.67
CA PRO A 65 -25.77 -0.76 4.62
C PRO A 65 -25.45 -0.01 3.33
N LYS A 66 -25.87 -0.58 2.19
CA LYS A 66 -25.86 0.11 0.89
C LYS A 66 -27.03 1.10 0.86
N GLN A 67 -26.80 2.34 1.23
CA GLN A 67 -27.75 3.43 1.30
C GLN A 67 -27.18 4.70 0.67
N GLU A 68 -27.91 5.81 0.72
CA GLU A 68 -27.42 7.13 0.35
C GLU A 68 -26.20 7.52 1.19
N LYS A 69 -25.33 8.35 0.63
CA LYS A 69 -24.03 8.68 1.23
C LYS A 69 -24.15 9.22 2.66
N ALA A 70 -25.03 10.18 2.89
CA ALA A 70 -25.24 10.76 4.23
C ALA A 70 -25.63 9.70 5.27
N MET A 71 -26.53 8.78 4.92
CA MET A 71 -26.94 7.69 5.81
C MET A 71 -25.81 6.70 6.08
N ARG A 72 -24.93 6.48 5.09
CA ARG A 72 -23.74 5.62 5.25
C ARG A 72 -22.71 6.26 6.17
N GLU A 73 -22.53 7.57 6.11
CA GLU A 73 -21.64 8.31 7.01
C GLU A 73 -22.14 8.23 8.45
N GLN A 74 -23.46 8.42 8.66
CA GLN A 74 -24.09 8.26 9.98
C GLN A 74 -24.00 6.82 10.50
N ALA A 75 -24.21 5.82 9.66
CA ALA A 75 -24.07 4.41 10.04
C ALA A 75 -22.62 4.08 10.40
N ALA A 76 -21.64 4.63 9.67
CA ALA A 76 -20.22 4.46 9.98
C ALA A 76 -19.85 5.12 11.33
N LEU A 77 -20.38 6.30 11.60
CA LEU A 77 -20.19 6.99 12.87
C LEU A 77 -20.83 6.20 14.05
N ALA A 78 -21.98 5.57 13.84
CA ALA A 78 -22.66 4.80 14.87
C ALA A 78 -21.89 3.55 15.33
N ILE A 79 -21.03 2.97 14.47
CA ILE A 79 -20.18 1.80 14.81
C ILE A 79 -19.29 2.04 16.03
N ASN A 80 -18.95 3.29 16.34
CA ASN A 80 -18.13 3.61 17.50
C ASN A 80 -18.70 3.08 18.82
N SER A 81 -20.02 3.03 18.96
CA SER A 81 -20.67 2.47 20.16
C SER A 81 -20.47 0.95 20.26
N ASP A 82 -20.64 0.24 19.13
CA ASP A 82 -20.46 -1.21 19.08
C ASP A 82 -19.00 -1.59 19.27
N LEU A 83 -18.08 -0.89 18.57
CA LEU A 83 -16.64 -1.09 18.71
C LEU A 83 -16.18 -0.87 20.16
N ARG A 84 -16.67 0.18 20.82
CA ARG A 84 -16.37 0.44 22.23
C ARG A 84 -16.85 -0.70 23.13
N GLY A 85 -18.11 -1.15 22.95
CA GLY A 85 -18.68 -2.25 23.71
C GLY A 85 -17.94 -3.58 23.51
N ASP A 86 -17.53 -3.86 22.28
CA ASP A 86 -16.75 -5.07 21.94
C ASP A 86 -15.35 -5.01 22.57
N LEU A 87 -14.65 -3.87 22.50
CA LEU A 87 -13.35 -3.71 23.14
C LEU A 87 -13.43 -3.87 24.66
N GLU A 88 -14.50 -3.40 25.30
CA GLU A 88 -14.75 -3.59 26.73
C GLU A 88 -15.07 -5.06 27.06
N ARG A 89 -15.85 -5.72 26.22
CA ARG A 89 -16.27 -7.13 26.41
C ARG A 89 -15.14 -8.11 26.27
N PHE A 90 -14.31 -7.94 25.22
CA PHE A 90 -13.21 -8.86 24.88
C PHE A 90 -11.86 -8.43 25.49
N GLY A 91 -11.84 -7.38 26.25
CA GLY A 91 -10.73 -6.60 26.85
C GLY A 91 -9.53 -7.38 27.37
N SER A 92 -8.70 -6.72 28.13
CA SER A 92 -7.32 -7.08 28.50
C SER A 92 -6.34 -7.05 27.32
N PHE A 93 -6.45 -6.02 26.47
CA PHE A 93 -5.43 -5.73 25.47
C PHE A 93 -4.26 -4.95 26.07
N ASP A 94 -3.06 -5.28 25.59
CA ASP A 94 -1.84 -4.55 25.96
C ASP A 94 -1.63 -3.31 25.06
N CYS A 95 -2.24 -3.31 23.85
CA CYS A 95 -2.13 -2.25 22.87
C CYS A 95 -3.35 -2.27 21.94
N ILE A 96 -3.79 -1.10 21.48
CA ILE A 96 -4.72 -0.96 20.37
C ILE A 96 -3.93 -0.48 19.15
N TYR A 97 -4.09 -1.17 18.04
CA TYR A 97 -3.58 -0.76 16.72
C TYR A 97 -4.75 -0.54 15.78
N GLU A 98 -4.99 0.69 15.35
CA GLU A 98 -6.11 1.02 14.47
C GLU A 98 -5.62 1.55 13.13
N ARG A 99 -6.10 0.95 12.05
CA ARG A 99 -5.99 1.56 10.72
C ARG A 99 -7.03 2.66 10.59
N TYR A 100 -6.60 3.89 10.44
CA TYR A 100 -7.46 5.07 10.36
C TYR A 100 -8.62 4.88 9.39
N SER A 101 -9.80 5.10 9.88
CA SER A 101 -11.06 5.13 9.15
C SER A 101 -11.76 6.45 9.43
N LEU A 102 -12.32 7.09 8.40
CA LEU A 102 -12.82 8.48 8.46
C LEU A 102 -13.79 8.75 9.62
N TRP A 103 -14.58 7.74 10.00
CA TRP A 103 -15.64 7.88 11.02
C TRP A 103 -15.33 7.14 12.33
N SER A 104 -14.13 6.55 12.49
CA SER A 104 -13.75 5.79 13.68
C SER A 104 -12.91 6.64 14.64
N TYR A 105 -13.23 6.58 15.95
CA TYR A 105 -12.48 7.26 17.01
C TYR A 105 -12.46 6.49 18.32
N SER A 106 -13.43 5.59 18.53
CA SER A 106 -13.66 5.00 19.85
C SER A 106 -12.55 4.06 20.31
N ALA A 107 -11.80 3.45 19.37
CA ALA A 107 -10.69 2.57 19.72
C ALA A 107 -9.52 3.33 20.32
N MET A 108 -9.17 4.50 19.78
CA MET A 108 -8.13 5.35 20.36
C MET A 108 -8.57 5.97 21.68
N GLU A 109 -9.83 6.40 21.82
CA GLU A 109 -10.38 6.88 23.09
C GLU A 109 -10.45 5.75 24.14
N PHE A 110 -10.72 4.51 23.73
CA PHE A 110 -10.63 3.35 24.62
C PHE A 110 -9.21 3.15 25.14
N ALA A 111 -8.22 3.14 24.24
CA ALA A 111 -6.81 3.00 24.62
C ALA A 111 -6.40 4.08 25.63
N GLN A 112 -6.79 5.33 25.38
CA GLN A 112 -6.54 6.46 26.29
C GLN A 112 -7.19 6.25 27.68
N ALA A 113 -8.46 5.83 27.71
CA ALA A 113 -9.20 5.59 28.95
C ALA A 113 -8.60 4.43 29.77
N MET A 114 -8.17 3.37 29.10
CA MET A 114 -7.54 2.21 29.72
C MET A 114 -6.06 2.43 30.03
N LYS A 115 -5.49 3.56 29.61
CA LYS A 115 -4.06 3.91 29.78
C LYS A 115 -3.12 2.87 29.16
N ILE A 116 -3.51 2.30 28.03
CA ILE A 116 -2.66 1.44 27.20
C ILE A 116 -2.25 2.18 25.91
N PRO A 117 -1.16 1.78 25.24
CA PRO A 117 -0.78 2.38 23.97
C PRO A 117 -1.89 2.24 22.91
N GLY A 118 -2.25 3.37 22.30
CA GLY A 118 -3.13 3.44 21.14
C GLY A 118 -2.34 3.93 19.92
N LEU A 119 -2.04 3.04 18.98
CA LEU A 119 -1.31 3.34 17.78
C LEU A 119 -2.28 3.49 16.60
N LEU A 120 -2.30 4.66 15.99
CA LEU A 120 -3.16 4.96 14.85
C LEU A 120 -2.33 4.97 13.56
N GLU A 121 -2.65 4.07 12.62
CA GLU A 121 -2.01 4.02 11.31
C GLU A 121 -2.77 4.87 10.31
N VAL A 122 -2.15 5.92 9.76
CA VAL A 122 -2.75 6.84 8.78
C VAL A 122 -2.05 6.69 7.44
N ASN A 123 -2.75 6.11 6.47
CA ASN A 123 -2.21 5.80 5.14
C ASN A 123 -2.55 6.86 4.08
N SER A 124 -3.48 7.76 4.38
CA SER A 124 -3.88 8.83 3.46
C SER A 124 -4.66 9.93 4.20
N PRO A 125 -4.73 11.14 3.65
CA PRO A 125 -5.58 12.22 4.14
C PRO A 125 -7.05 11.97 3.74
N LEU A 126 -7.74 11.07 4.48
CA LEU A 126 -9.06 10.53 4.09
C LEU A 126 -10.12 11.61 3.87
N ILE A 127 -10.11 12.71 4.62
CA ILE A 127 -11.07 13.82 4.43
C ILE A 127 -10.91 14.39 3.01
N THR A 128 -9.69 14.75 2.63
CA THR A 128 -9.39 15.27 1.30
C THR A 128 -9.67 14.24 0.19
N GLU A 129 -9.27 12.98 0.42
CA GLU A 129 -9.50 11.89 -0.54
C GLU A 129 -10.99 11.64 -0.77
N HIS A 130 -11.80 11.59 0.31
CA HIS A 130 -13.25 11.39 0.18
C HIS A 130 -13.94 12.59 -0.45
N ALA A 131 -13.55 13.82 -0.08
CA ALA A 131 -14.10 15.03 -0.70
C ALA A 131 -13.85 15.05 -2.22
N LYS A 132 -12.63 14.68 -2.65
CA LYS A 132 -12.22 14.73 -4.06
C LYS A 132 -12.77 13.58 -4.90
N HIS A 133 -12.81 12.35 -4.35
CA HIS A 133 -13.00 11.14 -5.16
C HIS A 133 -14.23 10.30 -4.78
N ARG A 134 -14.79 10.45 -3.58
CA ARG A 134 -15.88 9.60 -3.08
C ARG A 134 -17.15 10.37 -2.75
N GLY A 135 -17.07 11.70 -2.66
CA GLY A 135 -18.15 12.62 -2.32
C GLY A 135 -18.49 12.55 -0.83
N LEU A 136 -17.74 13.25 -0.02
CA LEU A 136 -17.99 13.48 1.41
C LEU A 136 -19.18 14.44 1.56
N ILE A 137 -20.13 14.14 2.45
CA ILE A 137 -21.33 14.97 2.74
C ILE A 137 -21.09 15.80 3.99
N ASP A 138 -20.78 15.16 5.13
CA ASP A 138 -20.56 15.82 6.41
C ASP A 138 -19.07 16.12 6.63
N HIS A 139 -18.60 17.20 6.02
CA HIS A 139 -17.22 17.66 6.15
C HIS A 139 -16.88 18.08 7.59
N GLU A 140 -17.80 18.76 8.27
CA GLU A 140 -17.57 19.24 9.62
C GLU A 140 -17.48 18.08 10.63
N GLY A 141 -18.39 17.11 10.52
CA GLY A 141 -18.34 15.89 11.32
C GLY A 141 -17.05 15.09 11.10
N ALA A 142 -16.61 14.98 9.83
CA ALA A 142 -15.35 14.29 9.51
C ALA A 142 -14.14 14.99 10.15
N GLU A 143 -14.08 16.33 10.13
CA GLU A 143 -13.03 17.09 10.80
C GLU A 143 -13.06 16.94 12.31
N GLN A 144 -14.24 16.89 12.91
CA GLN A 144 -14.40 16.67 14.36
C GLN A 144 -13.92 15.27 14.76
N VAL A 145 -14.28 14.24 13.99
CA VAL A 145 -13.83 12.86 14.22
C VAL A 145 -12.30 12.76 14.05
N ALA A 146 -11.74 13.35 12.99
CA ALA A 146 -10.29 13.37 12.79
C ALA A 146 -9.54 14.00 13.97
N LYS A 147 -9.99 15.15 14.45
CA LYS A 147 -9.40 15.79 15.65
C LYS A 147 -9.46 14.87 16.87
N ARG A 148 -10.60 14.21 17.12
CA ARG A 148 -10.78 13.30 18.26
C ARG A 148 -9.83 12.13 18.18
N VAL A 149 -9.80 11.40 17.07
CA VAL A 149 -8.99 10.20 16.94
C VAL A 149 -7.49 10.51 16.98
N PHE A 150 -7.05 11.59 16.30
CA PHE A 150 -5.64 11.99 16.27
C PHE A 150 -5.17 12.47 17.66
N GLN A 151 -6.01 13.19 18.41
CA GLN A 151 -5.67 13.63 19.76
C GLN A 151 -5.64 12.48 20.76
N ALA A 152 -6.57 11.52 20.66
CA ALA A 152 -6.65 10.36 21.55
C ALA A 152 -5.52 9.34 21.31
N ALA A 153 -4.99 9.24 20.10
CA ALA A 153 -3.88 8.36 19.76
C ALA A 153 -2.65 8.67 20.62
N THR A 154 -1.99 7.64 21.11
CA THR A 154 -0.71 7.77 21.82
C THR A 154 0.41 8.11 20.85
N ALA A 155 0.44 7.41 19.70
CA ALA A 155 1.31 7.70 18.57
C ALA A 155 0.57 7.48 17.26
N ILE A 156 0.99 8.19 16.21
CA ILE A 156 0.45 8.05 14.86
C ILE A 156 1.56 7.54 13.96
N ILE A 157 1.28 6.44 13.27
CA ILE A 157 2.16 5.85 12.27
C ILE A 157 1.65 6.28 10.91
N THR A 158 2.52 6.80 10.07
CA THR A 158 2.16 7.22 8.71
C THR A 158 3.14 6.68 7.68
N VAL A 159 2.66 6.51 6.45
CA VAL A 159 3.42 5.83 5.40
C VAL A 159 4.37 6.74 4.62
N SER A 160 4.26 8.07 4.77
CA SER A 160 5.08 9.03 4.02
C SER A 160 5.19 10.38 4.74
N GLU A 161 6.17 11.19 4.37
CA GLU A 161 6.35 12.55 4.90
C GLU A 161 5.20 13.48 4.48
N GLU A 162 4.57 13.24 3.33
CA GLU A 162 3.41 14.00 2.87
C GLU A 162 2.21 13.80 3.81
N VAL A 163 1.96 12.55 4.24
CA VAL A 163 0.90 12.29 5.23
C VAL A 163 1.30 12.85 6.60
N LYS A 164 2.57 12.81 6.99
CA LYS A 164 3.05 13.47 8.20
C LYS A 164 2.78 14.98 8.16
N THR A 165 3.09 15.63 7.03
CA THR A 165 2.81 17.06 6.82
C THR A 165 1.32 17.41 6.98
N TYR A 166 0.42 16.52 6.54
CA TYR A 166 -1.00 16.67 6.79
C TYR A 166 -1.34 16.56 8.29
N LEU A 167 -0.77 15.58 8.99
CA LEU A 167 -1.08 15.26 10.38
C LEU A 167 -0.59 16.30 11.40
N ILE A 168 0.53 16.96 11.15
CA ILE A 168 1.07 18.00 12.06
C ILE A 168 0.18 19.24 12.16
N ASN A 169 -0.84 19.38 11.31
CA ASN A 169 -1.89 20.39 11.48
C ASN A 169 -2.90 20.04 12.60
N TYR A 170 -2.91 18.81 13.08
CA TYR A 170 -3.85 18.30 14.09
C TYR A 170 -3.18 17.95 15.42
N VAL A 171 -1.91 17.52 15.38
CA VAL A 171 -1.17 17.01 16.54
C VAL A 171 0.28 17.49 16.54
N ASP A 172 0.94 17.37 17.70
CA ASP A 172 2.38 17.61 17.81
C ASP A 172 3.17 16.63 16.95
N GLU A 173 4.21 17.14 16.27
CA GLU A 173 5.05 16.35 15.37
C GLU A 173 5.70 15.13 16.05
N SER A 174 6.03 15.25 17.33
CA SER A 174 6.65 14.17 18.12
C SER A 174 5.78 12.91 18.24
N LYS A 175 4.47 13.04 18.04
CA LYS A 175 3.54 11.90 17.98
C LYS A 175 3.54 11.16 16.64
N VAL A 176 4.12 11.74 15.57
CA VAL A 176 3.97 11.23 14.20
C VAL A 176 5.25 10.55 13.74
N HIS A 177 5.16 9.26 13.49
CA HIS A 177 6.28 8.41 13.07
C HIS A 177 6.08 7.94 11.63
N VAL A 178 7.03 8.26 10.74
CA VAL A 178 6.97 7.77 9.36
C VAL A 178 7.55 6.36 9.28
N ILE A 179 6.70 5.42 8.93
CA ILE A 179 7.04 4.02 8.68
C ILE A 179 6.45 3.62 7.33
N PRO A 180 7.26 3.63 6.26
CA PRO A 180 6.84 3.21 4.94
C PRO A 180 6.32 1.78 4.91
N ASN A 181 5.60 1.44 3.83
CA ASN A 181 5.19 0.07 3.56
C ASN A 181 6.39 -0.86 3.39
N GLY A 182 6.15 -2.14 3.59
CA GLY A 182 7.15 -3.18 3.46
C GLY A 182 6.77 -4.26 2.46
N VAL A 183 7.62 -5.27 2.42
CA VAL A 183 7.42 -6.47 1.63
C VAL A 183 7.75 -7.71 2.45
N ASN A 184 7.12 -8.83 2.13
CA ASN A 184 7.54 -10.15 2.61
C ASN A 184 8.50 -10.79 1.57
N PRO A 185 9.82 -10.78 1.79
CA PRO A 185 10.78 -11.27 0.80
C PRO A 185 10.66 -12.78 0.54
N ALA A 186 10.10 -13.55 1.48
CA ALA A 186 9.93 -14.99 1.33
C ALA A 186 9.01 -15.35 0.15
N ARG A 187 8.01 -14.49 -0.16
CA ARG A 187 7.12 -14.66 -1.30
C ARG A 187 7.86 -14.61 -2.66
N PHE A 188 9.05 -14.00 -2.69
CA PHE A 188 9.87 -13.79 -3.89
C PHE A 188 11.17 -14.61 -3.87
N SER A 189 11.33 -15.55 -2.93
CA SER A 189 12.56 -16.35 -2.79
C SER A 189 12.78 -17.34 -3.95
N ASN A 190 11.71 -17.82 -4.57
CA ASN A 190 11.75 -18.81 -5.64
C ASN A 190 11.64 -18.21 -7.05
N ILE A 191 11.80 -16.89 -7.17
CA ILE A 191 11.91 -16.24 -8.48
C ILE A 191 13.30 -16.52 -9.02
N TYR A 192 13.45 -17.67 -9.66
CA TYR A 192 14.63 -17.96 -10.46
C TYR A 192 14.48 -17.25 -11.81
N CYS A 193 15.55 -16.62 -12.28
CA CYS A 193 15.60 -16.05 -13.62
C CYS A 193 15.01 -17.05 -14.60
N VAL A 194 13.88 -16.69 -15.16
CA VAL A 194 13.32 -17.42 -16.30
C VAL A 194 14.39 -17.42 -17.39
N THR A 195 14.50 -18.52 -18.12
CA THR A 195 15.37 -18.70 -19.28
C THR A 195 15.42 -17.39 -20.09
N PRO A 196 16.60 -16.94 -20.54
CA PRO A 196 16.70 -15.73 -21.34
C PRO A 196 15.67 -15.76 -22.47
N SER A 197 14.73 -14.85 -22.44
CA SER A 197 13.76 -14.64 -23.51
C SER A 197 14.42 -13.83 -24.61
N GLU A 198 14.08 -14.10 -25.87
CA GLU A 198 14.45 -13.23 -26.98
C GLU A 198 13.75 -11.87 -26.90
N ASN A 199 12.66 -11.79 -26.12
CA ASN A 199 11.88 -10.59 -25.91
C ASN A 199 12.37 -9.83 -24.68
N PHE A 200 12.24 -8.50 -24.72
CA PHE A 200 12.44 -7.62 -23.58
C PHE A 200 11.09 -7.24 -22.98
N THR A 201 10.78 -7.73 -21.78
CA THR A 201 9.49 -7.58 -21.15
C THR A 201 9.49 -6.46 -20.12
N VAL A 202 8.73 -5.39 -20.42
CA VAL A 202 8.40 -4.31 -19.48
C VAL A 202 7.15 -4.69 -18.72
N GLY A 203 7.18 -4.63 -17.39
CA GLY A 203 6.07 -5.05 -16.55
C GLY A 203 5.47 -3.98 -15.67
N PHE A 204 4.15 -4.02 -15.52
CA PHE A 204 3.40 -3.24 -14.55
C PHE A 204 2.48 -4.17 -13.75
N VAL A 205 2.46 -4.03 -12.42
CA VAL A 205 1.55 -4.74 -11.52
C VAL A 205 0.70 -3.76 -10.73
N GLY A 206 -0.60 -4.01 -10.66
CA GLY A 206 -1.51 -3.27 -9.78
C GLY A 206 -2.88 -3.01 -10.40
N SER A 207 -3.77 -2.40 -9.61
CA SER A 207 -5.07 -1.96 -10.12
C SER A 207 -4.89 -0.86 -11.17
N LEU A 208 -5.64 -0.94 -12.27
CA LEU A 208 -5.60 0.05 -13.35
C LEU A 208 -6.43 1.27 -12.95
N LYS A 209 -5.78 2.24 -12.29
CA LYS A 209 -6.39 3.44 -11.75
C LYS A 209 -5.88 4.70 -12.45
N PRO A 210 -6.68 5.79 -12.55
CA PRO A 210 -6.28 7.03 -13.23
C PRO A 210 -4.95 7.62 -12.76
N TRP A 211 -4.62 7.45 -11.48
CA TRP A 211 -3.40 8.01 -10.89
C TRP A 211 -2.14 7.14 -11.05
N HIS A 212 -2.23 5.98 -11.71
CA HIS A 212 -1.09 5.08 -11.91
C HIS A 212 -0.26 5.40 -13.17
N GLY A 213 -0.54 6.52 -13.87
CA GLY A 213 0.24 6.98 -15.00
C GLY A 213 0.22 6.05 -16.22
N LEU A 214 -0.89 5.32 -16.42
CA LEU A 214 -1.02 4.38 -17.53
C LEU A 214 -0.86 5.01 -18.93
N PRO A 215 -1.36 6.24 -19.20
CA PRO A 215 -1.09 6.93 -20.46
C PRO A 215 0.41 7.21 -20.69
N ILE A 216 1.15 7.52 -19.61
CA ILE A 216 2.60 7.73 -19.68
C ILE A 216 3.31 6.43 -20.06
N LEU A 217 2.88 5.30 -19.47
CA LEU A 217 3.38 3.97 -19.81
C LEU A 217 3.12 3.63 -21.27
N THR A 218 1.90 3.87 -21.75
CA THR A 218 1.52 3.60 -23.14
C THR A 218 2.38 4.40 -24.13
N GLU A 219 2.59 5.68 -23.86
CA GLU A 219 3.42 6.55 -24.70
C GLU A 219 4.90 6.13 -24.65
N ALA A 220 5.44 5.86 -23.47
CA ALA A 220 6.82 5.40 -23.34
C ALA A 220 7.04 4.04 -24.01
N PHE A 221 6.10 3.10 -23.88
CA PHE A 221 6.19 1.81 -24.53
C PHE A 221 6.11 1.92 -26.05
N ALA A 222 5.28 2.83 -26.58
CA ALA A 222 5.23 3.11 -28.00
C ALA A 222 6.58 3.59 -28.56
N GLN A 223 7.24 4.50 -27.85
CA GLN A 223 8.57 5.00 -28.24
C GLN A 223 9.64 3.92 -28.08
N LEU A 224 9.59 3.12 -27.04
CA LEU A 224 10.49 1.99 -26.86
C LEU A 224 10.34 0.97 -27.99
N HIS A 225 9.11 0.57 -28.32
CA HIS A 225 8.85 -0.45 -29.34
C HIS A 225 9.33 -0.04 -30.73
N GLN A 226 9.31 1.25 -31.09
CA GLN A 226 9.91 1.75 -32.33
C GLN A 226 11.41 1.50 -32.39
N ARG A 227 12.12 1.50 -31.28
CA ARG A 227 13.58 1.34 -31.17
C ARG A 227 13.95 -0.12 -30.85
N VAL A 228 13.05 -0.85 -30.19
CA VAL A 228 13.22 -2.25 -29.75
C VAL A 228 11.99 -3.05 -30.15
N PRO A 229 11.95 -3.56 -31.42
CA PRO A 229 10.75 -4.23 -31.95
C PRO A 229 10.35 -5.52 -31.24
N ASN A 230 11.25 -6.16 -30.50
CA ASN A 230 10.97 -7.34 -29.67
C ASN A 230 10.57 -6.97 -28.20
N ALA A 231 10.35 -5.70 -27.90
CA ALA A 231 9.81 -5.30 -26.62
C ALA A 231 8.35 -5.78 -26.44
N GLN A 232 8.03 -6.29 -25.25
CA GLN A 232 6.70 -6.73 -24.84
C GLN A 232 6.28 -5.96 -23.60
N LEU A 233 4.98 -5.72 -23.47
CA LEU A 233 4.39 -5.10 -22.29
C LEU A 233 3.53 -6.12 -21.53
N LEU A 234 3.80 -6.35 -20.26
CA LEU A 234 3.03 -7.24 -19.39
C LEU A 234 2.31 -6.42 -18.34
N ILE A 235 0.97 -6.37 -18.42
CA ILE A 235 0.09 -5.70 -17.46
C ILE A 235 -0.57 -6.75 -16.57
N VAL A 236 -0.19 -6.76 -15.28
CA VAL A 236 -0.72 -7.68 -14.30
C VAL A 236 -1.68 -6.93 -13.37
N GLY A 237 -2.96 -7.16 -13.55
CA GLY A 237 -4.02 -6.51 -12.80
C GLY A 237 -5.20 -6.09 -13.66
N ASP A 238 -6.18 -5.48 -12.99
CA ASP A 238 -7.42 -5.01 -13.59
C ASP A 238 -7.87 -3.70 -12.95
N GLY A 239 -8.81 -3.01 -13.56
CA GLY A 239 -9.37 -1.78 -12.99
C GLY A 239 -10.15 -0.92 -13.98
N PRO A 240 -10.67 0.22 -13.55
CA PRO A 240 -11.55 1.06 -14.36
C PRO A 240 -10.88 1.63 -15.64
N GLU A 241 -9.54 1.72 -15.66
CA GLU A 241 -8.81 2.25 -16.83
C GLU A 241 -8.45 1.18 -17.86
N ARG A 242 -8.88 -0.08 -17.69
CA ARG A 242 -8.50 -1.17 -18.56
C ARG A 242 -8.93 -0.93 -20.00
N GLU A 243 -10.21 -0.63 -20.22
CA GLU A 243 -10.76 -0.41 -21.58
C GLU A 243 -10.07 0.76 -22.28
N ASN A 244 -9.81 1.86 -21.54
CA ASN A 244 -9.07 3.01 -22.06
C ASN A 244 -7.65 2.62 -22.48
N LEU A 245 -6.96 1.87 -21.63
CA LEU A 245 -5.58 1.41 -21.89
C LEU A 245 -5.51 0.47 -23.09
N GLU A 246 -6.42 -0.48 -23.22
CA GLU A 246 -6.53 -1.38 -24.38
C GLU A 246 -6.79 -0.59 -25.67
N ALA A 247 -7.69 0.40 -25.63
CA ALA A 247 -7.99 1.25 -26.79
C ALA A 247 -6.78 2.12 -27.20
N GLU A 248 -6.05 2.70 -26.25
CA GLU A 248 -4.85 3.48 -26.54
C GLU A 248 -3.74 2.63 -27.16
N LEU A 249 -3.52 1.42 -26.65
CA LEU A 249 -2.52 0.49 -27.19
C LEU A 249 -2.91 0.02 -28.60
N ALA A 250 -4.18 -0.29 -28.85
CA ALA A 250 -4.67 -0.68 -30.16
C ALA A 250 -4.53 0.48 -31.20
N ALA A 251 -4.84 1.71 -30.80
CA ALA A 251 -4.65 2.89 -31.65
C ALA A 251 -3.18 3.09 -32.08
N LYS A 252 -2.25 2.67 -31.23
CA LYS A 252 -0.79 2.67 -31.50
C LYS A 252 -0.29 1.38 -32.15
N LYS A 253 -1.16 0.40 -32.42
CA LYS A 253 -0.84 -0.95 -33.00
C LYS A 253 0.10 -1.74 -32.08
N LEU A 254 -0.07 -1.64 -30.77
CA LEU A 254 0.74 -2.31 -29.76
C LEU A 254 -0.01 -3.45 -29.05
N ASP A 255 -1.24 -3.72 -29.42
CA ASP A 255 -2.08 -4.80 -28.88
C ASP A 255 -1.43 -6.19 -29.03
N ALA A 256 -0.79 -6.47 -30.17
CA ALA A 256 -0.06 -7.73 -30.39
C ALA A 256 1.22 -7.85 -29.52
N HIS A 257 1.70 -6.76 -28.94
CA HIS A 257 2.90 -6.69 -28.10
C HIS A 257 2.58 -6.45 -26.63
N THR A 258 1.28 -6.51 -26.25
CA THR A 258 0.82 -6.28 -24.90
C THR A 258 0.01 -7.47 -24.39
N GLN A 259 0.37 -7.96 -23.22
CA GLN A 259 -0.37 -9.01 -22.52
C GLN A 259 -1.05 -8.43 -21.28
N PHE A 260 -2.36 -8.64 -21.15
CA PHE A 260 -3.14 -8.38 -19.94
C PHE A 260 -3.49 -9.68 -19.24
N THR A 261 -3.22 -9.78 -17.95
CA THR A 261 -3.59 -10.96 -17.16
C THR A 261 -4.98 -10.85 -16.53
N GLY A 262 -5.52 -9.62 -16.43
CA GLY A 262 -6.62 -9.33 -15.51
C GLY A 262 -6.17 -9.39 -14.05
N ALA A 263 -7.13 -9.33 -13.14
CA ALA A 263 -6.87 -9.48 -11.71
C ALA A 263 -6.34 -10.89 -11.41
N VAL A 264 -5.24 -10.96 -10.67
CA VAL A 264 -4.59 -12.21 -10.28
C VAL A 264 -4.59 -12.36 -8.75
N ASN A 265 -4.52 -13.61 -8.29
CA ASN A 265 -4.29 -13.86 -6.87
C ASN A 265 -2.91 -13.28 -6.46
N PRO A 266 -2.79 -12.57 -5.32
CA PRO A 266 -1.51 -12.07 -4.82
C PRO A 266 -0.39 -13.12 -4.80
N ASP A 267 -0.69 -14.38 -4.50
CA ASP A 267 0.29 -15.47 -4.49
C ASP A 267 0.81 -15.84 -5.88
N ALA A 268 0.10 -15.46 -6.94
CA ALA A 268 0.55 -15.66 -8.31
C ALA A 268 1.43 -14.49 -8.83
N VAL A 269 1.44 -13.34 -8.16
CA VAL A 269 2.23 -12.17 -8.59
C VAL A 269 3.71 -12.50 -8.81
N PRO A 270 4.40 -13.26 -7.93
CA PRO A 270 5.79 -13.63 -8.14
C PRO A 270 6.07 -14.31 -9.49
N GLN A 271 5.14 -15.18 -9.95
CA GLN A 271 5.30 -15.89 -11.22
C GLN A 271 5.22 -14.95 -12.45
N PHE A 272 4.48 -13.85 -12.32
CA PHE A 272 4.43 -12.83 -13.37
C PHE A 272 5.65 -11.91 -13.32
N LEU A 273 6.11 -11.54 -12.13
CA LEU A 273 7.34 -10.76 -11.97
C LEU A 273 8.55 -11.50 -12.53
N ALA A 274 8.60 -12.84 -12.39
CA ALA A 274 9.63 -13.67 -12.99
C ALA A 274 9.72 -13.59 -14.52
N LYS A 275 8.67 -13.13 -15.22
CA LYS A 275 8.61 -12.97 -16.68
C LYS A 275 9.05 -11.58 -17.15
N MET A 276 9.35 -10.66 -16.23
CA MET A 276 9.70 -9.27 -16.54
C MET A 276 11.21 -9.08 -16.53
N ASP A 277 11.72 -8.29 -17.46
CA ASP A 277 13.11 -7.81 -17.48
C ASP A 277 13.27 -6.51 -16.69
N VAL A 278 12.19 -5.73 -16.58
CA VAL A 278 12.12 -4.46 -15.85
C VAL A 278 10.69 -4.22 -15.40
N ALA A 279 10.53 -3.65 -14.22
CA ALA A 279 9.22 -3.24 -13.70
C ALA A 279 9.12 -1.71 -13.60
N VAL A 280 7.93 -1.17 -13.86
CA VAL A 280 7.72 0.27 -13.93
C VAL A 280 6.61 0.77 -13.00
N ALA A 281 6.80 1.99 -12.49
CA ALA A 281 5.77 2.73 -11.74
C ALA A 281 5.76 4.20 -12.20
N PRO A 282 5.12 4.52 -13.33
CA PRO A 282 5.20 5.81 -14.02
C PRO A 282 4.09 6.76 -13.55
N TYR A 283 4.26 7.35 -12.40
CA TYR A 283 3.30 8.33 -11.89
C TYR A 283 3.41 9.68 -12.62
N SER A 284 2.26 10.35 -12.80
CA SER A 284 2.23 11.73 -13.29
C SER A 284 2.66 12.72 -12.21
N ALA A 285 3.02 13.95 -12.60
CA ALA A 285 3.27 15.03 -11.67
C ALA A 285 1.97 15.41 -10.94
N GLN A 286 1.84 14.97 -9.70
CA GLN A 286 0.71 15.29 -8.81
C GLN A 286 1.26 15.97 -7.57
N SER A 287 0.60 17.05 -7.15
CA SER A 287 1.00 17.80 -5.95
C SER A 287 0.72 17.05 -4.65
N ASP A 288 -0.11 16.01 -4.69
CA ASP A 288 -0.62 15.27 -3.55
C ASP A 288 -0.27 13.76 -3.60
N PHE A 289 0.95 13.43 -4.02
CA PHE A 289 1.44 12.05 -4.02
C PHE A 289 1.87 11.64 -2.61
N TYR A 290 0.95 11.06 -1.85
CA TYR A 290 1.16 10.59 -0.47
C TYR A 290 1.34 9.07 -0.35
N PHE A 291 1.36 8.35 -1.47
CA PHE A 291 1.37 6.89 -1.47
C PHE A 291 2.71 6.30 -1.06
N SER A 292 2.66 5.12 -0.41
CA SER A 292 3.76 4.19 -0.27
C SER A 292 3.45 2.96 -1.14
N PRO A 293 3.89 2.91 -2.41
CA PRO A 293 3.41 1.93 -3.38
C PRO A 293 3.97 0.52 -3.11
N LEU A 294 3.16 -0.39 -2.59
CA LEU A 294 3.54 -1.79 -2.31
C LEU A 294 4.20 -2.47 -3.50
N LYS A 295 3.69 -2.23 -4.72
CA LYS A 295 4.24 -2.83 -5.95
C LYS A 295 5.73 -2.59 -6.14
N VAL A 296 6.24 -1.41 -5.77
CA VAL A 296 7.66 -1.09 -5.96
C VAL A 296 8.53 -1.92 -5.00
N TYR A 297 8.09 -2.09 -3.75
CA TYR A 297 8.75 -2.98 -2.80
C TYR A 297 8.74 -4.44 -3.29
N GLU A 298 7.63 -4.90 -3.89
CA GLU A 298 7.51 -6.24 -4.47
C GLU A 298 8.45 -6.42 -5.69
N TYR A 299 8.54 -5.43 -6.58
CA TYR A 299 9.48 -5.44 -7.70
C TYR A 299 10.93 -5.55 -7.22
N MET A 300 11.30 -4.72 -6.25
CA MET A 300 12.63 -4.73 -5.66
C MET A 300 12.91 -6.07 -4.95
N ALA A 301 11.95 -6.62 -4.21
CA ALA A 301 12.08 -7.93 -3.56
C ALA A 301 12.23 -9.07 -4.56
N ALA A 302 11.61 -8.97 -5.72
CA ALA A 302 11.76 -9.90 -6.84
C ALA A 302 13.15 -9.80 -7.51
N GLY A 303 13.95 -8.78 -7.16
CA GLY A 303 15.25 -8.54 -7.79
C GLY A 303 15.17 -7.95 -9.19
N LEU A 304 14.04 -7.32 -9.54
CA LEU A 304 13.87 -6.62 -10.80
C LEU A 304 14.51 -5.23 -10.76
N PRO A 305 15.15 -4.78 -11.83
CA PRO A 305 15.43 -3.36 -11.99
C PRO A 305 14.11 -2.61 -12.08
N VAL A 306 14.02 -1.48 -11.38
CA VAL A 306 12.81 -0.65 -11.35
C VAL A 306 13.06 0.69 -12.02
N VAL A 307 12.09 1.15 -12.81
CA VAL A 307 12.07 2.51 -13.37
C VAL A 307 10.81 3.19 -12.86
N VAL A 308 10.98 4.23 -12.06
CA VAL A 308 9.87 4.87 -11.36
C VAL A 308 9.94 6.39 -11.48
N SER A 309 8.82 7.06 -11.31
CA SER A 309 8.78 8.51 -11.26
C SER A 309 9.47 9.04 -10.01
N CYS A 310 10.27 10.10 -10.14
CA CYS A 310 10.92 10.83 -9.04
C CYS A 310 9.88 11.68 -8.30
N ILE A 311 9.08 11.05 -7.43
CA ILE A 311 7.99 11.71 -6.71
C ILE A 311 7.76 11.10 -5.34
N GLY A 312 7.51 11.95 -4.34
CA GLY A 312 7.19 11.53 -2.97
C GLY A 312 8.19 10.49 -2.47
N GLN A 313 7.71 9.52 -1.72
CA GLN A 313 8.53 8.47 -1.12
C GLN A 313 9.37 7.65 -2.12
N LEU A 314 9.01 7.61 -3.40
CA LEU A 314 9.82 6.90 -4.41
C LEU A 314 11.17 7.58 -4.64
N ALA A 315 11.24 8.90 -4.49
CA ALA A 315 12.48 9.66 -4.60
C ALA A 315 13.46 9.33 -3.44
N ASP A 316 12.92 8.97 -2.28
CA ASP A 316 13.73 8.58 -1.11
C ASP A 316 14.13 7.09 -1.13
N LEU A 317 13.25 6.25 -1.69
CA LEU A 317 13.46 4.79 -1.76
C LEU A 317 14.52 4.41 -2.81
N ILE A 318 14.55 5.13 -3.93
CA ILE A 318 15.37 4.81 -5.08
C ILE A 318 16.59 5.73 -5.17
N ASP A 319 17.76 5.13 -5.01
CA ASP A 319 19.05 5.76 -5.38
C ASP A 319 19.31 5.48 -6.86
N SER A 320 19.08 6.52 -7.67
CA SER A 320 19.07 6.39 -9.14
C SER A 320 20.44 5.96 -9.67
N GLY A 321 20.47 4.89 -10.45
CA GLY A 321 21.67 4.28 -10.97
C GLY A 321 22.33 3.25 -10.02
N VAL A 322 21.81 3.10 -8.79
CA VAL A 322 22.31 2.14 -7.79
C VAL A 322 21.32 1.01 -7.57
N ASN A 323 20.08 1.31 -7.16
CA ASN A 323 19.04 0.31 -6.88
C ASN A 323 17.77 0.47 -7.73
N GLY A 324 17.81 1.35 -8.74
CA GLY A 324 16.72 1.62 -9.66
C GLY A 324 17.03 2.83 -10.54
N ILE A 325 16.06 3.28 -11.30
CA ILE A 325 16.17 4.50 -12.13
C ILE A 325 14.99 5.42 -11.81
N LEU A 326 15.29 6.69 -11.53
CA LEU A 326 14.30 7.75 -11.35
C LEU A 326 14.12 8.52 -12.67
N CYS A 327 12.87 8.67 -13.10
CA CYS A 327 12.50 9.52 -14.23
C CYS A 327 11.67 10.72 -13.75
N PRO A 328 11.70 11.86 -14.43
CA PRO A 328 10.81 12.98 -14.13
C PRO A 328 9.34 12.50 -14.19
N PRO A 329 8.48 12.91 -13.25
CA PRO A 329 7.07 12.54 -13.27
C PRO A 329 6.37 13.03 -14.54
N GLY A 330 5.64 12.14 -15.21
CA GLY A 330 4.93 12.47 -16.44
C GLY A 330 5.76 12.43 -17.72
N ASP A 331 7.06 12.18 -17.62
CA ASP A 331 7.98 12.21 -18.77
C ASP A 331 8.08 10.81 -19.42
N ALA A 332 7.27 10.59 -20.47
CA ALA A 332 7.27 9.35 -21.24
C ALA A 332 8.57 9.15 -22.04
N ILE A 333 9.24 10.24 -22.43
CA ILE A 333 10.50 10.16 -23.18
C ILE A 333 11.61 9.66 -22.27
N ALA A 334 11.78 10.26 -21.09
CA ALA A 334 12.75 9.82 -20.10
C ALA A 334 12.53 8.36 -19.67
N LEU A 335 11.26 7.95 -19.54
CA LEU A 335 10.92 6.55 -19.25
C LEU A 335 11.34 5.62 -20.40
N ALA A 336 11.04 5.98 -21.66
CA ALA A 336 11.43 5.18 -22.82
C ALA A 336 12.96 5.06 -22.94
N ASP A 337 13.70 6.15 -22.72
CA ASP A 337 15.15 6.18 -22.76
C ASP A 337 15.79 5.31 -21.65
N ALA A 338 15.23 5.35 -20.45
CA ALA A 338 15.66 4.48 -19.35
C ALA A 338 15.42 3.00 -19.67
N LEU A 339 14.26 2.66 -20.25
CA LEU A 339 13.94 1.30 -20.66
C LEU A 339 14.87 0.80 -21.80
N GLU A 340 15.16 1.64 -22.80
CA GLU A 340 16.10 1.31 -23.88
C GLU A 340 17.52 1.08 -23.34
N ASN A 341 17.97 1.91 -22.39
CA ASN A 341 19.27 1.73 -21.74
C ASN A 341 19.34 0.38 -21.00
N LEU A 342 18.29 0.02 -20.29
CA LEU A 342 18.20 -1.28 -19.61
C LEU A 342 18.15 -2.45 -20.60
N TRP A 343 17.46 -2.31 -21.73
CA TRP A 343 17.47 -3.31 -22.80
C TRP A 343 18.89 -3.54 -23.34
N ARG A 344 19.63 -2.48 -23.62
CA ARG A 344 21.01 -2.54 -24.15
C ARG A 344 22.02 -3.09 -23.13
N SER A 345 21.71 -3.05 -21.85
CA SER A 345 22.68 -3.32 -20.78
C SER A 345 22.20 -4.41 -19.80
N PRO A 346 22.29 -5.71 -20.17
CA PRO A 346 21.90 -6.81 -19.28
C PRO A 346 22.62 -6.80 -17.93
N ASN A 347 23.91 -6.42 -17.92
CA ASN A 347 24.69 -6.31 -16.69
C ASN A 347 24.15 -5.22 -15.76
N LEU A 348 23.69 -4.08 -16.32
CA LEU A 348 23.07 -3.02 -15.54
C LEU A 348 21.75 -3.49 -14.95
N ARG A 349 20.90 -4.19 -15.75
CA ARG A 349 19.66 -4.78 -15.22
C ARG A 349 19.92 -5.66 -14.01
N HIS A 350 20.93 -6.54 -14.14
CA HIS A 350 21.27 -7.48 -13.08
C HIS A 350 21.78 -6.74 -11.82
N SER A 351 22.71 -5.79 -11.98
CA SER A 351 23.28 -5.05 -10.83
C SER A 351 22.22 -4.21 -10.09
N LEU A 352 21.35 -3.50 -10.83
CA LEU A 352 20.25 -2.72 -10.24
C LEU A 352 19.25 -3.63 -9.50
N GLY A 353 18.87 -4.76 -10.11
CA GLY A 353 17.93 -5.69 -9.48
C GLY A 353 18.49 -6.32 -8.20
N GLN A 354 19.76 -6.70 -8.19
CA GLN A 354 20.42 -7.21 -6.98
C GLN A 354 20.49 -6.14 -5.86
N ALA A 355 20.84 -4.91 -6.22
CA ALA A 355 20.92 -3.81 -5.26
C ALA A 355 19.51 -3.45 -4.74
N ALA A 356 18.49 -3.42 -5.61
CA ALA A 356 17.09 -3.22 -5.23
C ALA A 356 16.66 -4.24 -4.17
N ARG A 357 16.88 -5.53 -4.45
CA ARG A 357 16.55 -6.61 -3.51
C ARG A 357 17.28 -6.45 -2.18
N LYS A 358 18.58 -6.14 -2.21
CA LYS A 358 19.37 -5.92 -0.99
C LYS A 358 18.81 -4.77 -0.15
N THR A 359 18.43 -3.66 -0.78
CA THR A 359 17.84 -2.50 -0.11
C THR A 359 16.54 -2.87 0.63
N VAL A 360 15.59 -3.53 -0.02
CA VAL A 360 14.32 -3.83 0.64
C VAL A 360 14.44 -4.92 1.70
N ILE A 361 15.30 -5.91 1.52
CA ILE A 361 15.56 -6.94 2.54
C ILE A 361 16.19 -6.32 3.80
N ALA A 362 17.07 -5.34 3.63
CA ALA A 362 17.76 -4.71 4.75
C ALA A 362 16.87 -3.74 5.55
N HIS A 363 15.91 -3.06 4.89
CA HIS A 363 15.26 -1.88 5.49
C HIS A 363 13.72 -1.88 5.42
N HIS A 364 13.12 -2.69 4.53
CA HIS A 364 11.69 -2.57 4.20
C HIS A 364 10.97 -3.93 4.24
N THR A 365 11.27 -4.78 5.22
CA THR A 365 10.49 -6.00 5.45
C THR A 365 9.34 -5.72 6.42
N TRP A 366 8.22 -6.41 6.27
CA TRP A 366 7.12 -6.31 7.23
C TRP A 366 7.55 -6.69 8.64
N GLU A 367 8.51 -7.60 8.78
CA GLU A 367 9.08 -7.96 10.08
C GLU A 367 9.78 -6.76 10.75
N ALA A 368 10.63 -6.04 10.01
CA ALA A 368 11.29 -4.83 10.53
C ALA A 368 10.27 -3.73 10.87
N ILE A 369 9.20 -3.61 10.08
CA ILE A 369 8.11 -2.67 10.35
C ILE A 369 7.40 -3.04 11.66
N ALA A 370 7.04 -4.31 11.86
CA ALA A 370 6.40 -4.75 13.10
C ALA A 370 7.29 -4.50 14.32
N GLN A 371 8.61 -4.73 14.22
CA GLN A 371 9.56 -4.41 15.28
C GLN A 371 9.56 -2.91 15.61
N ARG A 372 9.53 -2.03 14.62
CA ARG A 372 9.43 -0.56 14.83
C ARG A 372 8.09 -0.18 15.48
N ILE A 373 6.98 -0.77 15.03
CA ILE A 373 5.64 -0.56 15.62
C ILE A 373 5.64 -0.96 17.11
N LEU A 374 6.17 -2.14 17.43
CA LEU A 374 6.24 -2.65 18.79
C LEU A 374 7.19 -1.83 19.67
N HIS A 375 8.29 -1.34 19.11
CA HIS A 375 9.19 -0.42 19.82
C HIS A 375 8.47 0.88 20.20
N ILE A 376 7.72 1.49 19.28
CA ILE A 376 6.91 2.67 19.57
C ILE A 376 5.90 2.38 20.68
N ALA A 377 5.17 1.24 20.60
CA ALA A 377 4.24 0.82 21.65
C ALA A 377 4.95 0.67 23.01
N GLY A 378 6.16 0.08 23.04
CA GLY A 378 6.98 -0.11 24.25
C GLY A 378 7.41 1.22 24.89
N LEU A 379 7.90 2.16 24.10
CA LEU A 379 8.30 3.49 24.59
C LEU A 379 7.18 4.19 25.37
N TYR A 380 5.95 4.11 24.85
CA TYR A 380 4.81 4.74 25.52
C TYR A 380 4.25 3.93 26.70
N ALA A 381 4.50 2.63 26.78
CA ALA A 381 4.16 1.82 27.93
C ALA A 381 5.10 2.08 29.14
N GLU A 382 6.37 2.36 28.89
CA GLU A 382 7.38 2.65 29.94
C GLU A 382 7.20 4.04 30.56
N VAL A 383 6.84 5.05 29.79
CA VAL A 383 6.62 6.43 30.28
C VAL A 383 5.44 6.51 31.25
N ARG A 384 4.56 5.51 31.26
CA ARG A 384 3.34 5.48 32.10
C ARG A 384 3.45 4.59 33.35
N ARG A 385 4.58 3.93 33.58
CA ARG A 385 4.93 3.22 34.82
C ARG A 385 5.66 4.13 35.80
#